data_93f64eeb09d2bc0b15b219d81bca35bb
#
_entry.id   93f64eeb09d2bc0b15b219d81bca35bb
#
_cell.length_a   1.000
_cell.length_b   1.000
_cell.length_c   1.000
_cell.angle_alpha   90.00
_cell.angle_beta   90.00
_cell.angle_gamma   90.00
#
_symmetry.space_group_name_H-M   'P 1'
#
loop_
_entity.id
_entity.type
_entity.pdbx_description
1 polymer ?
#
loop_
_entity_poly.entity_id
_entity_poly.type
_entity_poly.pdbx_seq_one_letter_code
_entity_poly.pdbx_strand_id
1 'polypeptide(L)'
;ASLSVVSIAAEPIVVHRDPGCGCCEQWAAQVRQQFGRRVNMIVDRGRPAFQRVHGVPARLSSCHTAIVDGMVFEGHVPIADMKRVLALRPRGVSGLAVIGMPVGSPGMEVPGQSAQPFNVIAFGAERETIFARHGG
;
A
#
# COMPACT_ATOMS: atom_id res chain seq x y z
N ALA A 1 0.19 -25.69 -35.51
CA ALA A 1 0.02 -24.23 -35.37
C ALA A 1 0.57 -23.78 -34.01
N SER A 2 1.49 -22.82 -34.02
CA SER A 2 2.01 -22.27 -32.77
C SER A 2 1.05 -21.20 -32.26
N LEU A 3 0.68 -21.32 -30.98
CA LEU A 3 -0.10 -20.28 -30.33
C LEU A 3 0.84 -19.17 -29.87
N SER A 4 0.61 -17.96 -30.36
CA SER A 4 1.33 -16.80 -29.88
C SER A 4 0.77 -16.41 -28.51
N VAL A 5 1.60 -16.42 -27.49
CA VAL A 5 1.23 -15.90 -26.18
C VAL A 5 1.41 -14.39 -26.24
N VAL A 6 0.30 -13.64 -26.18
CA VAL A 6 0.37 -12.21 -26.09
C VAL A 6 0.68 -11.86 -24.64
N SER A 7 1.86 -11.32 -24.41
CA SER A 7 2.23 -10.79 -23.09
C SER A 7 1.54 -9.46 -22.89
N ILE A 8 0.61 -9.40 -21.93
CA ILE A 8 -0.04 -8.15 -21.55
C ILE A 8 0.81 -7.52 -20.45
N ALA A 9 1.29 -6.31 -20.69
CA ALA A 9 2.03 -5.57 -19.68
C ALA A 9 1.13 -5.33 -18.46
N ALA A 10 1.67 -5.50 -17.27
CA ALA A 10 0.95 -5.23 -16.04
C ALA A 10 0.52 -3.76 -16.00
N GLU A 11 -0.69 -3.50 -15.51
CA GLU A 11 -1.18 -2.14 -15.36
C GLU A 11 -0.33 -1.36 -14.36
N PRO A 12 -0.24 -0.03 -14.52
CA PRO A 12 0.43 0.79 -13.52
C PRO A 12 -0.24 0.67 -12.16
N ILE A 13 0.58 0.74 -11.12
CA ILE A 13 0.09 0.88 -9.76
C ILE A 13 -0.34 2.35 -9.58
N VAL A 14 -1.57 2.56 -9.14
CA VAL A 14 -2.12 3.91 -8.97
C VAL A 14 -2.07 4.28 -7.50
N VAL A 15 -1.49 5.44 -7.19
CA VAL A 15 -1.36 5.92 -5.82
C VAL A 15 -1.96 7.32 -5.72
N HIS A 16 -3.01 7.47 -4.90
CA HIS A 16 -3.58 8.75 -4.54
C HIS A 16 -2.94 9.22 -3.23
N ARG A 17 -2.37 10.42 -3.23
CA ARG A 17 -1.68 10.95 -2.06
C ARG A 17 -2.19 12.33 -1.66
N ASP A 18 -1.96 12.66 -0.40
CA ASP A 18 -2.24 14.01 0.10
C ASP A 18 -1.25 15.01 -0.51
N PRO A 19 -1.68 16.26 -0.71
CA PRO A 19 -0.76 17.33 -1.10
C PRO A 19 0.39 17.46 -0.08
N GLY A 20 1.61 17.68 -0.57
CA GLY A 20 2.76 17.89 0.29
C GLY A 20 3.35 16.67 0.96
N CYS A 21 2.90 15.47 0.63
CA CYS A 21 3.40 14.23 1.23
C CYS A 21 4.69 13.76 0.53
N GLY A 22 5.84 14.26 1.00
CA GLY A 22 7.14 13.86 0.43
C GLY A 22 7.50 12.41 0.70
N CYS A 23 7.14 11.87 1.85
CA CYS A 23 7.40 10.46 2.19
C CYS A 23 6.62 9.49 1.30
N CYS A 24 5.52 9.92 0.70
CA CYS A 24 4.77 9.11 -0.26
C CYS A 24 5.61 8.83 -1.51
N GLU A 25 6.43 9.81 -1.94
CA GLU A 25 7.33 9.62 -3.08
C GLU A 25 8.40 8.57 -2.78
N GLN A 26 8.93 8.56 -1.56
CA GLN A 26 9.93 7.57 -1.14
C GLN A 26 9.33 6.17 -1.11
N TRP A 27 8.12 6.03 -0.58
CA TRP A 27 7.40 4.76 -0.59
C TRP A 27 7.13 4.29 -2.02
N ALA A 28 6.64 5.18 -2.87
CA ALA A 28 6.33 4.86 -4.27
C ALA A 28 7.58 4.43 -5.05
N ALA A 29 8.73 5.05 -4.77
CA ALA A 29 9.99 4.65 -5.41
C ALA A 29 10.37 3.21 -5.07
N GLN A 30 10.20 2.81 -3.82
CA GLN A 30 10.45 1.42 -3.39
C GLN A 30 9.48 0.45 -4.05
N VAL A 31 8.21 0.82 -4.13
CA VAL A 31 7.20 0.00 -4.81
C VAL A 31 7.56 -0.19 -6.28
N ARG A 32 7.90 0.90 -6.96
CA ARG A 32 8.30 0.84 -8.38
C ARG A 32 9.46 -0.10 -8.60
N GLN A 33 10.48 0.01 -7.76
CA GLN A 33 11.68 -0.82 -7.86
C GLN A 33 11.37 -2.29 -7.59
N GLN A 34 10.64 -2.58 -6.52
CA GLN A 34 10.45 -3.97 -6.07
C GLN A 34 9.37 -4.72 -6.83
N PHE A 35 8.39 -4.02 -7.37
CA PHE A 35 7.38 -4.63 -8.26
C PHE A 35 7.82 -4.64 -9.72
N GLY A 36 8.80 -3.82 -10.10
CA GLY A 36 9.19 -3.68 -11.50
C GLY A 36 8.06 -3.13 -12.36
N ARG A 37 7.21 -2.27 -11.81
CA ARG A 37 6.01 -1.73 -12.47
C ARG A 37 6.01 -0.21 -12.38
N ARG A 38 5.35 0.42 -13.35
CA ARG A 38 5.12 1.85 -13.30
C ARG A 38 4.20 2.19 -12.14
N VAL A 39 4.45 3.33 -11.52
CA VAL A 39 3.62 3.87 -10.44
C VAL A 39 3.13 5.24 -10.87
N ASN A 40 1.83 5.43 -10.93
CA ASN A 40 1.21 6.72 -11.23
C ASN A 40 0.79 7.37 -9.91
N MET A 41 1.46 8.48 -9.58
CA MET A 41 1.15 9.27 -8.39
C MET A 41 0.15 10.36 -8.74
N ILE A 42 -0.94 10.42 -7.98
CA ILE A 42 -1.99 11.43 -8.16
C ILE A 42 -2.11 12.22 -6.86
N VAL A 43 -1.88 13.53 -6.93
CA VAL A 43 -2.17 14.43 -5.80
C VAL A 43 -3.68 14.61 -5.74
N ASP A 44 -4.30 14.14 -4.68
CA ASP A 44 -5.75 14.07 -4.57
C ASP A 44 -6.24 14.81 -3.33
N ARG A 45 -6.79 16.01 -3.53
CA ARG A 45 -7.37 16.81 -2.44
C ARG A 45 -8.69 16.22 -1.93
N GLY A 46 -9.33 15.37 -2.73
CA GLY A 46 -10.55 14.64 -2.37
C GLY A 46 -10.28 13.20 -1.93
N ARG A 47 -9.10 12.89 -1.45
CA ARG A 47 -8.72 11.53 -1.09
C ARG A 47 -9.66 10.85 -0.08
N PRO A 48 -10.27 11.54 0.91
CA PRO A 48 -11.25 10.87 1.77
C PRO A 48 -12.41 10.21 1.01
N ALA A 49 -12.87 10.80 -0.10
CA ALA A 49 -13.90 10.19 -0.94
C ALA A 49 -13.36 8.95 -1.66
N PHE A 50 -12.12 9.02 -2.16
CA PHE A 50 -11.44 7.89 -2.78
C PHE A 50 -11.30 6.73 -1.79
N GLN A 51 -10.88 7.02 -0.56
CA GLN A 51 -10.78 6.00 0.49
C GLN A 51 -12.12 5.33 0.76
N ARG A 52 -13.20 6.10 0.87
CA ARG A 52 -14.55 5.55 1.11
C ARG A 52 -14.99 4.63 -0.02
N VAL A 53 -14.77 5.03 -1.26
CA VAL A 53 -15.12 4.22 -2.44
C VAL A 53 -14.38 2.87 -2.41
N HIS A 54 -13.15 2.87 -1.93
CA HIS A 54 -12.31 1.66 -1.89
C HIS A 54 -12.36 0.93 -0.55
N GLY A 55 -13.26 1.33 0.34
CA GLY A 55 -13.49 0.59 1.57
C GLY A 55 -12.44 0.75 2.66
N VAL A 56 -11.64 1.82 2.60
CA VAL A 56 -10.66 2.09 3.67
C VAL A 56 -11.38 2.64 4.89
N PRO A 57 -11.32 1.96 6.04
CA PRO A 57 -11.91 2.50 7.27
C PRO A 57 -11.25 3.82 7.68
N ALA A 58 -12.06 4.80 8.10
CA ALA A 58 -11.55 6.14 8.44
C ALA A 58 -10.46 6.09 9.51
N ARG A 59 -10.57 5.20 10.48
CA ARG A 59 -9.58 5.06 11.56
C ARG A 59 -8.24 4.48 11.09
N LEU A 60 -8.20 3.87 9.91
CA LEU A 60 -6.97 3.34 9.31
C LEU A 60 -6.35 4.31 8.30
N SER A 61 -6.91 5.49 8.15
CA SER A 61 -6.45 6.48 7.18
C SER A 61 -5.01 6.91 7.47
N SER A 62 -4.23 7.04 6.40
CA SER A 62 -2.86 7.54 6.44
C SER A 62 -2.67 8.59 5.34
N CYS A 63 -1.49 8.67 4.74
CA CYS A 63 -1.09 9.77 3.85
C CYS A 63 -1.29 9.47 2.36
N HIS A 64 -1.47 8.21 1.99
CA HIS A 64 -1.73 7.82 0.60
C HIS A 64 -2.50 6.50 0.55
N THR A 65 -3.15 6.27 -0.58
CA THR A 65 -3.93 5.05 -0.86
C THR A 65 -3.53 4.52 -2.21
N ALA A 66 -3.05 3.29 -2.27
CA ALA A 66 -2.64 2.63 -3.50
C ALA A 66 -3.58 1.50 -3.88
N ILE A 67 -3.78 1.31 -5.18
CA ILE A 67 -4.53 0.18 -5.72
C ILE A 67 -3.58 -0.67 -6.53
N VAL A 68 -3.46 -1.93 -6.17
CA VAL A 68 -2.61 -2.90 -6.86
C VAL A 68 -3.41 -4.17 -7.08
N ASP A 69 -3.67 -4.50 -8.34
CA ASP A 69 -4.34 -5.75 -8.74
C ASP A 69 -5.61 -6.02 -7.93
N GLY A 70 -6.42 -4.98 -7.75
CA GLY A 70 -7.69 -5.06 -7.04
C GLY A 70 -7.61 -4.98 -5.52
N MET A 71 -6.42 -4.90 -4.94
CA MET A 71 -6.26 -4.73 -3.50
C MET A 71 -5.83 -3.31 -3.14
N VAL A 72 -6.25 -2.88 -1.95
CA VAL A 72 -6.05 -1.51 -1.46
C VAL A 72 -4.96 -1.49 -0.41
N PHE A 73 -4.02 -0.55 -0.54
CA PHE A 73 -2.93 -0.38 0.42
C PHE A 73 -2.92 1.05 0.93
N GLU A 74 -3.18 1.20 2.22
CA GLU A 74 -3.26 2.50 2.87
C GLU A 74 -2.00 2.77 3.68
N GLY A 75 -1.29 3.85 3.38
CA GLY A 75 -0.08 4.24 4.09
C GLY A 75 1.16 3.44 3.70
N HIS A 76 2.17 3.49 4.57
CA HIS A 76 3.50 2.95 4.30
C HIS A 76 3.59 1.44 4.53
N VAL A 77 2.78 0.68 3.81
CA VAL A 77 2.74 -0.78 3.91
C VAL A 77 4.06 -1.36 3.40
N PRO A 78 4.72 -2.26 4.15
CA PRO A 78 5.92 -2.94 3.68
C PRO A 78 5.65 -3.74 2.41
N ILE A 79 6.58 -3.65 1.45
CA ILE A 79 6.38 -4.23 0.13
C ILE A 79 6.32 -5.75 0.19
N ALA A 80 7.08 -6.39 1.09
CA ALA A 80 6.99 -7.83 1.29
C ALA A 80 5.58 -8.26 1.74
N ASP A 81 4.94 -7.47 2.61
CA ASP A 81 3.57 -7.74 3.04
C ASP A 81 2.56 -7.53 1.91
N MET A 82 2.77 -6.50 1.07
CA MET A 82 1.96 -6.30 -0.13
C MET A 82 2.01 -7.53 -1.04
N LYS A 83 3.21 -8.00 -1.33
CA LYS A 83 3.41 -9.18 -2.19
C LYS A 83 2.77 -10.41 -1.59
N ARG A 84 2.90 -10.60 -0.29
CA ARG A 84 2.34 -11.75 0.41
C ARG A 84 0.82 -11.76 0.36
N VAL A 85 0.16 -10.64 0.65
CA VAL A 85 -1.31 -10.58 0.61
C VAL A 85 -1.84 -10.72 -0.81
N LEU A 86 -1.13 -10.18 -1.80
CA LEU A 86 -1.50 -10.33 -3.21
C LEU A 86 -1.41 -11.79 -3.65
N ALA A 87 -0.42 -12.54 -3.16
CA ALA A 87 -0.28 -13.97 -3.47
C ALA A 87 -1.32 -14.80 -2.74
N LEU A 88 -1.58 -14.53 -1.48
CA LEU A 88 -2.49 -15.30 -0.64
C LEU A 88 -3.97 -15.03 -0.93
N ARG A 89 -4.29 -13.78 -1.26
CA ARG A 89 -5.69 -13.35 -1.48
C ARG A 89 -6.63 -13.87 -0.38
N PRO A 90 -6.38 -13.56 0.91
CA PRO A 90 -7.20 -14.11 1.99
C PRO A 90 -8.66 -13.71 1.83
N ARG A 91 -9.56 -14.64 2.09
CA ARG A 91 -10.99 -14.38 1.98
C ARG A 91 -11.41 -13.27 2.94
N GLY A 92 -12.20 -12.33 2.45
CA GLY A 92 -12.71 -11.21 3.25
C GLY A 92 -11.72 -10.08 3.48
N VAL A 93 -10.51 -10.15 2.91
CA VAL A 93 -9.51 -9.09 3.02
C VAL A 93 -9.52 -8.25 1.74
N SER A 94 -9.78 -6.95 1.89
CA SER A 94 -9.79 -5.99 0.79
C SER A 94 -8.44 -5.29 0.62
N GLY A 95 -7.65 -5.22 1.67
CA GLY A 95 -6.37 -4.54 1.63
C GLY A 95 -5.63 -4.55 2.95
N LEU A 96 -4.52 -3.84 2.97
CA LEU A 96 -3.66 -3.67 4.15
C LEU A 96 -3.49 -2.18 4.46
N ALA A 97 -3.30 -1.87 5.73
CA ALA A 97 -3.09 -0.49 6.19
C ALA A 97 -2.00 -0.43 7.26
N VAL A 98 -1.23 0.65 7.23
CA VAL A 98 -0.32 1.06 8.32
C VAL A 98 -0.76 2.43 8.78
N ILE A 99 -1.19 2.52 10.03
CA ILE A 99 -1.65 3.79 10.61
C ILE A 99 -0.45 4.69 10.85
N GLY A 100 -0.57 5.96 10.45
CA GLY A 100 0.48 6.95 10.64
C GLY A 100 1.68 6.71 9.71
N MET A 101 2.85 7.12 10.17
CA MET A 101 4.09 7.03 9.42
C MET A 101 5.21 6.58 10.37
N PRO A 102 5.21 5.31 10.81
CA PRO A 102 6.22 4.84 11.78
C PRO A 102 7.63 4.93 11.22
N VAL A 103 8.56 5.38 12.03
CA VAL A 103 9.98 5.38 11.67
C VAL A 103 10.42 3.95 11.38
N GLY A 104 11.09 3.74 10.25
CA GLY A 104 11.52 2.42 9.79
C GLY A 104 10.56 1.75 8.81
N SER A 105 9.31 2.21 8.68
CA SER A 105 8.44 1.75 7.59
C SER A 105 8.98 2.26 6.25
N PRO A 106 8.64 1.59 5.11
CA PRO A 106 9.18 2.00 3.81
C PRO A 106 8.84 3.46 3.48
N GLY A 107 9.88 4.24 3.15
CA GLY A 107 9.76 5.67 2.92
C GLY A 107 9.91 6.52 4.18
N MET A 108 9.99 5.89 5.35
CA MET A 108 10.16 6.56 6.64
C MET A 108 11.40 6.04 7.38
N GLU A 109 12.39 5.56 6.64
CA GLU A 109 13.69 5.21 7.19
C GLU A 109 14.43 6.50 7.55
N VAL A 110 14.86 6.61 8.81
CA VAL A 110 15.59 7.78 9.30
C VAL A 110 16.96 7.33 9.77
N PRO A 111 18.07 7.80 9.14
CA PRO A 111 19.42 7.43 9.56
C PRO A 111 19.65 7.75 11.03
N GLY A 112 20.22 6.80 11.76
CA GLY A 112 20.54 6.96 13.17
C GLY A 112 19.36 6.79 14.13
N GLN A 113 18.15 6.55 13.64
CA GLN A 113 17.00 6.25 14.49
C GLN A 113 16.60 4.79 14.39
N SER A 114 16.27 4.20 15.54
CA SER A 114 15.73 2.84 15.57
C SER A 114 14.33 2.79 15.00
N ALA A 115 14.01 1.69 14.32
CA ALA A 115 12.65 1.46 13.81
C ALA A 115 11.65 1.40 14.96
N GLN A 116 10.51 2.07 14.78
CA GLN A 116 9.40 1.98 15.72
C GLN A 116 8.58 0.72 15.45
N PRO A 117 8.06 0.06 16.51
CA PRO A 117 7.13 -1.05 16.29
C PRO A 117 5.84 -0.56 15.65
N PHE A 118 5.32 -1.35 14.70
CA PHE A 118 4.04 -1.05 14.10
C PHE A 118 3.38 -2.33 13.58
N ASN A 119 2.08 -2.28 13.41
CA ASN A 119 1.29 -3.39 12.87
C ASN A 119 0.82 -3.05 11.46
N VAL A 120 0.78 -4.09 10.62
CA VAL A 120 0.09 -4.05 9.34
C VAL A 120 -1.28 -4.67 9.55
N ILE A 121 -2.33 -3.90 9.30
CA ILE A 121 -3.71 -4.31 9.54
C ILE A 121 -4.34 -4.76 8.23
N ALA A 122 -4.86 -5.99 8.21
CA ALA A 122 -5.70 -6.45 7.12
C ALA A 122 -7.13 -6.00 7.38
N PHE A 123 -7.75 -5.35 6.40
CA PHE A 123 -9.12 -4.87 6.54
C PHE A 123 -10.01 -5.42 5.43
N GLY A 124 -11.29 -5.52 5.73
CA GLY A 124 -12.33 -5.92 4.79
C GLY A 124 -13.68 -5.43 5.30
N ALA A 125 -14.77 -5.87 4.67
CA ALA A 125 -16.12 -5.40 4.99
C ALA A 125 -16.55 -5.72 6.41
N GLU A 126 -16.08 -6.84 6.99
CA GLU A 126 -16.62 -7.36 8.23
C GLU A 126 -15.66 -7.29 9.42
N ARG A 127 -14.35 -7.28 9.19
CA ARG A 127 -13.39 -7.31 10.30
C ARG A 127 -12.04 -6.73 9.91
N GLU A 128 -11.24 -6.49 10.95
CA GLU A 128 -9.85 -6.13 10.85
C GLU A 128 -9.02 -7.09 11.67
N THR A 129 -7.87 -7.49 11.13
CA THR A 129 -6.94 -8.38 11.83
C THR A 129 -5.52 -7.88 11.65
N ILE A 130 -4.62 -8.29 12.54
CA ILE A 130 -3.20 -8.00 12.38
C ILE A 130 -2.66 -8.99 11.36
N PHE A 131 -2.17 -8.45 10.23
CA PHE A 131 -1.55 -9.26 9.18
C PHE A 131 -0.07 -9.50 9.46
N ALA A 132 0.63 -8.51 10.00
CA ALA A 132 2.05 -8.60 10.32
C ALA A 132 2.40 -7.60 11.41
N ARG A 133 3.44 -7.94 12.18
CA ARG A 133 4.04 -7.05 13.19
C ARG A 133 5.49 -6.79 12.81
N HIS A 134 5.91 -5.53 12.91
CA HIS A 134 7.26 -5.10 12.57
C HIS A 134 7.88 -4.30 13.71
N GLY A 135 9.20 -4.32 13.80
CA GLY A 135 9.95 -3.45 14.70
C GLY A 135 9.83 -3.80 16.18
N GLY A 136 9.41 -5.00 16.48
CA GLY A 136 9.22 -5.43 17.88
C GLY A 136 10.26 -6.40 18.38
#